data_8a72f79ce9ec6b5303f3fefcd33159bd
#
_entry.id   8a72f79ce9ec6b5303f3fefcd33159bd
#
_cell.length_a   1.000
_cell.length_b   1.000
_cell.length_c   1.000
_cell.angle_alpha   90.00
_cell.angle_beta   90.00
_cell.angle_gamma   90.00
#
_symmetry.space_group_name_H-M   'P 1'
#
loop_
_entity.id
_entity.type
_entity.pdbx_description
1 polymer ?
#
loop_
_entity_poly.entity_id
_entity_poly.type
_entity_poly.pdbx_seq_one_letter_code
_entity_poly.pdbx_strand_id
1 'polypeptide(L)'
;YVLPLRHARVLGSIDMHPDAFQPNVGVQTSVLVIRRWSREEEIYCKDGTFQDYKIFMAICDHVGHDKRGQTTYVRDDDGYPIVREQTTAVTGIVASNKESEYASKERVVDDDTREIADAFLDWRRDL
;
A
#
# COMPACT_ATOMS: atom_id res chain seq x y z
N TYR A 1 9.05 2.55 -22.83
CA TYR A 1 10.35 3.23 -22.74
C TYR A 1 10.88 2.99 -21.36
N VAL A 2 11.66 1.94 -21.21
CA VAL A 2 12.51 1.80 -20.06
C VAL A 2 13.51 2.94 -20.19
N LEU A 3 13.30 4.01 -19.42
CA LEU A 3 14.39 4.89 -19.10
C LEU A 3 15.54 3.94 -18.70
N PRO A 4 16.68 3.95 -19.40
CA PRO A 4 17.82 3.23 -18.91
C PRO A 4 18.11 3.82 -17.54
N LEU A 5 17.58 3.19 -16.51
CA LEU A 5 17.76 3.64 -15.15
C LEU A 5 19.19 3.33 -14.74
N ARG A 6 20.13 3.96 -15.45
CA ARG A 6 21.57 3.85 -15.16
C ARG A 6 21.90 4.24 -13.73
N HIS A 7 20.98 4.97 -13.10
CA HIS A 7 21.19 5.53 -11.77
C HIS A 7 20.22 4.99 -10.71
N ALA A 8 19.21 4.23 -11.13
CA ALA A 8 18.18 3.74 -10.21
C ALA A 8 17.68 2.35 -10.59
N ARG A 9 17.36 1.56 -9.58
CA ARG A 9 16.69 0.27 -9.70
C ARG A 9 15.21 0.44 -9.42
N VAL A 10 14.37 -0.13 -10.26
CA VAL A 10 12.93 -0.26 -9.98
C VAL A 10 12.72 -1.40 -8.98
N LEU A 11 12.18 -1.09 -7.83
CA LEU A 11 11.83 -2.08 -6.81
C LEU A 11 10.43 -2.61 -6.97
N GLY A 12 9.49 -1.73 -7.33
CA GLY A 12 8.11 -2.13 -7.50
C GLY A 12 7.32 -1.20 -8.40
N SER A 13 6.26 -1.75 -8.98
CA SER A 13 5.24 -1.04 -9.72
C SER A 13 3.88 -1.49 -9.23
N ILE A 14 3.06 -0.56 -8.79
CA ILE A 14 1.72 -0.82 -8.25
C ILE A 14 0.72 -0.04 -9.09
N ASP A 15 -0.14 -0.74 -9.82
CA ASP A 15 -1.22 -0.12 -10.55
C ASP A 15 -2.37 0.21 -9.59
N MET A 16 -2.76 1.49 -9.58
CA MET A 16 -3.81 1.98 -8.71
C MET A 16 -5.18 1.92 -9.42
N HIS A 17 -6.22 1.71 -8.63
CA HIS A 17 -7.58 1.81 -9.12
C HIS A 17 -7.85 3.22 -9.69
N PRO A 18 -8.65 3.36 -10.77
CA PRO A 18 -8.98 4.67 -11.35
C PRO A 18 -9.59 5.67 -10.37
N ASP A 19 -10.24 5.17 -9.32
CA ASP A 19 -10.88 6.00 -8.30
C ASP A 19 -9.94 6.42 -7.16
N ALA A 20 -8.65 6.05 -7.20
CA ALA A 20 -7.71 6.31 -6.10
C ALA A 20 -7.62 7.80 -5.71
N PHE A 21 -7.73 8.69 -6.68
CA PHE A 21 -7.65 10.15 -6.47
C PHE A 21 -8.99 10.87 -6.59
N GLN A 22 -10.08 10.11 -6.71
CA GLN A 22 -11.42 10.68 -6.68
C GLN A 22 -11.76 11.19 -5.26
N PRO A 23 -12.60 12.20 -5.12
CA PRO A 23 -13.40 12.88 -6.17
C PRO A 23 -12.65 13.96 -6.95
N ASN A 24 -11.41 14.22 -6.64
CA ASN A 24 -10.67 15.36 -7.22
C ASN A 24 -10.19 15.10 -8.64
N VAL A 25 -9.69 13.91 -8.92
CA VAL A 25 -9.12 13.54 -10.23
C VAL A 25 -9.47 12.11 -10.58
N GLY A 26 -10.04 11.92 -11.79
CA GLY A 26 -10.40 10.61 -12.34
C GLY A 26 -9.36 10.11 -13.33
N VAL A 27 -8.14 9.83 -12.86
CA VAL A 27 -7.04 9.34 -13.71
C VAL A 27 -6.49 8.03 -13.14
N GLN A 28 -6.30 7.06 -14.01
CA GLN A 28 -5.59 5.84 -13.64
C GLN A 28 -4.09 6.14 -13.51
N THR A 29 -3.52 5.74 -12.39
CA THR A 29 -2.13 6.01 -12.04
C THR A 29 -1.41 4.74 -11.60
N SER A 30 -0.09 4.79 -11.65
CA SER A 30 0.77 3.74 -11.09
C SER A 30 1.76 4.36 -10.11
N VAL A 31 2.00 3.65 -9.02
CA VAL A 31 3.04 4.01 -8.05
C VAL A 31 4.30 3.24 -8.42
N LEU A 32 5.38 3.97 -8.68
CA LEU A 32 6.68 3.39 -8.98
C LEU A 32 7.61 3.57 -7.78
N VAL A 33 8.10 2.46 -7.24
CA VAL A 33 9.08 2.46 -6.15
C VAL A 33 10.46 2.26 -6.74
N ILE A 34 11.34 3.25 -6.58
CA ILE A 34 12.68 3.23 -7.12
C ILE A 34 13.73 3.42 -6.01
N ARG A 35 14.88 2.79 -6.20
CA ARG A 35 16.05 2.95 -5.33
C ARG A 35 17.24 3.40 -6.18
N ARG A 36 17.95 4.40 -5.74
CA ARG A 36 19.20 4.79 -6.38
C ARG A 36 20.23 3.65 -6.30
N TRP A 37 20.92 3.38 -7.39
CA TRP A 37 22.03 2.44 -7.38
C TRP A 37 23.13 2.88 -6.42
N SER A 38 23.77 1.91 -5.75
CA SER A 38 25.02 2.16 -5.05
C SER A 38 26.14 2.41 -6.06
N ARG A 39 27.22 2.98 -5.60
CA ARG A 39 28.39 3.27 -6.46
C ARG A 39 28.97 2.02 -7.09
N GLU A 40 28.96 0.91 -6.38
CA GLU A 40 29.41 -0.40 -6.87
C GLU A 40 28.48 -0.94 -7.97
N GLU A 41 27.17 -0.82 -7.78
CA GLU A 41 26.17 -1.22 -8.75
C GLU A 41 26.25 -0.37 -10.05
N GLU A 42 26.52 0.92 -9.93
CA GLU A 42 26.71 1.82 -11.09
C GLU A 42 27.92 1.41 -11.95
N ILE A 43 28.96 0.86 -11.34
CA ILE A 43 30.13 0.36 -12.08
C ILE A 43 29.77 -0.83 -12.95
N TYR A 44 28.97 -1.75 -12.43
CA TYR A 44 28.45 -2.89 -13.20
C TYR A 44 27.57 -2.46 -14.37
N CYS A 45 26.76 -1.42 -14.18
CA CYS A 45 25.90 -0.89 -15.24
C CYS A 45 26.68 -0.21 -16.37
N LYS A 46 27.87 0.32 -16.10
CA LYS A 46 28.72 1.00 -17.10
C LYS A 46 29.34 0.04 -18.11
N ASP A 47 29.59 -1.21 -17.71
CA ASP A 47 30.18 -2.25 -18.57
C ASP A 47 29.15 -2.90 -19.50
N GLY A 48 27.91 -2.45 -19.51
CA GLY A 48 26.84 -2.97 -20.37
C GLY A 48 26.27 -4.31 -19.94
N THR A 49 26.71 -4.85 -18.81
CA THR A 49 26.15 -6.06 -18.22
C THR A 49 25.01 -5.70 -17.29
N PHE A 50 23.81 -5.61 -17.83
CA PHE A 50 22.60 -5.53 -17.00
C PHE A 50 22.33 -6.91 -16.42
N GLN A 51 22.46 -7.03 -15.10
CA GLN A 51 21.92 -8.19 -14.42
C GLN A 51 20.41 -8.06 -14.33
N ASP A 52 19.71 -9.10 -14.76
CA ASP A 52 18.27 -9.19 -14.55
C ASP A 52 17.96 -9.18 -13.06
N TYR A 53 16.97 -8.42 -12.67
CA TYR A 53 16.52 -8.35 -11.28
C TYR A 53 15.00 -8.45 -11.20
N LYS A 54 14.52 -8.89 -10.06
CA LYS A 54 13.09 -9.03 -9.82
C LYS A 54 12.49 -7.68 -9.45
N ILE A 55 11.30 -7.43 -9.95
CA ILE A 55 10.49 -6.25 -9.66
C ILE A 55 9.19 -6.74 -9.00
N PHE A 56 8.82 -6.12 -7.89
CA PHE A 56 7.53 -6.36 -7.27
C PHE A 56 6.43 -5.70 -8.10
N MET A 57 5.39 -6.45 -8.44
CA MET A 57 4.25 -5.92 -9.19
C MET A 57 2.96 -6.25 -8.46
N ALA A 58 2.10 -5.26 -8.33
CA ALA A 58 0.79 -5.41 -7.72
C ALA A 58 -0.26 -4.56 -8.42
N ILE A 59 -1.50 -4.98 -8.29
CA ILE A 59 -2.68 -4.24 -8.74
C ILE A 59 -3.52 -3.94 -7.51
N CYS A 60 -3.84 -2.67 -7.30
CA CYS A 60 -4.72 -2.22 -6.25
C CYS A 60 -6.14 -2.09 -6.82
N ASP A 61 -6.99 -3.06 -6.51
CA ASP A 61 -8.37 -3.10 -6.99
C ASP A 61 -9.34 -2.29 -6.10
N HIS A 62 -9.00 -2.13 -4.82
CA HIS A 62 -9.82 -1.46 -3.83
C HIS A 62 -9.02 -0.39 -3.09
N VAL A 63 -9.52 0.83 -3.06
CA VAL A 63 -8.83 2.00 -2.49
C VAL A 63 -9.54 2.60 -1.29
N GLY A 64 -10.54 1.92 -0.76
CA GLY A 64 -11.25 2.33 0.44
C GLY A 64 -12.35 3.38 0.25
N HIS A 65 -12.52 3.88 -0.96
CA HIS A 65 -13.57 4.84 -1.30
C HIS A 65 -14.04 4.68 -2.75
N ASP A 66 -15.22 5.21 -3.03
CA ASP A 66 -15.80 5.25 -4.38
C ASP A 66 -15.39 6.52 -5.14
N LYS A 67 -15.88 6.65 -6.39
CA LYS A 67 -15.65 7.83 -7.23
C LYS A 67 -16.18 9.15 -6.65
N ARG A 68 -17.05 9.09 -5.65
CA ARG A 68 -17.60 10.27 -4.95
C ARG A 68 -16.83 10.58 -3.67
N GLY A 69 -15.82 9.79 -3.33
CA GLY A 69 -15.04 9.93 -2.10
C GLY A 69 -15.71 9.33 -0.86
N GLN A 70 -16.79 8.57 -1.03
CA GLN A 70 -17.45 7.90 0.09
C GLN A 70 -16.73 6.60 0.42
N THR A 71 -16.52 6.34 1.70
CA THR A 71 -15.86 5.13 2.19
C THR A 71 -16.61 3.87 1.77
N THR A 72 -15.88 2.91 1.20
CA THR A 72 -16.39 1.58 0.84
C THR A 72 -15.98 0.56 1.88
N TYR A 73 -16.89 -0.36 2.19
CA TYR A 73 -16.69 -1.40 3.20
C TYR A 73 -16.79 -2.79 2.59
N VAL A 74 -16.00 -3.71 3.15
CA VAL A 74 -16.10 -5.14 2.81
C VAL A 74 -17.47 -5.64 3.24
N ARG A 75 -18.16 -6.36 2.34
CA ARG A 75 -19.49 -6.89 2.57
C ARG A 75 -19.48 -8.41 2.57
N ASP A 76 -20.38 -8.99 3.37
CA ASP A 76 -20.64 -10.42 3.34
C ASP A 76 -21.50 -10.83 2.12
N ASP A 77 -21.79 -12.13 1.98
CA ASP A 77 -22.59 -12.67 0.88
C ASP A 77 -24.02 -12.13 0.84
N ASP A 78 -24.55 -11.67 1.98
CA ASP A 78 -25.87 -11.06 2.12
C ASP A 78 -25.86 -9.54 1.85
N GLY A 79 -24.69 -8.96 1.60
CA GLY A 79 -24.52 -7.52 1.30
C GLY A 79 -24.39 -6.63 2.52
N TYR A 80 -24.24 -7.18 3.72
CA TYR A 80 -24.01 -6.41 4.95
C TYR A 80 -22.52 -6.15 5.20
N PRO A 81 -22.15 -4.95 5.70
CA PRO A 81 -20.76 -4.65 6.04
C PRO A 81 -20.22 -5.61 7.12
N ILE A 82 -19.02 -6.14 6.88
CA ILE A 82 -18.30 -6.94 7.87
C ILE A 82 -17.82 -6.04 9.00
N VAL A 83 -18.03 -6.48 10.23
CA VAL A 83 -17.65 -5.73 11.44
C VAL A 83 -16.50 -6.46 12.13
N ARG A 84 -15.45 -5.72 12.46
CA ARG A 84 -14.31 -6.20 13.23
C ARG A 84 -14.28 -5.52 14.60
N GLU A 85 -14.06 -6.29 15.66
CA GLU A 85 -13.82 -5.74 16.99
C GLU A 85 -12.38 -5.24 17.10
N GLN A 86 -12.23 -3.96 17.45
CA GLN A 86 -10.93 -3.39 17.80
C GLN A 86 -10.94 -3.06 19.29
N THR A 87 -9.99 -3.61 20.00
CA THR A 87 -9.72 -3.21 21.38
C THR A 87 -8.72 -2.06 21.35
N THR A 88 -9.20 -0.86 21.60
CA THR A 88 -8.32 0.31 21.73
C THR A 88 -8.10 0.59 23.20
N ALA A 89 -6.86 0.44 23.67
CA ALA A 89 -6.46 0.93 24.98
C ALA A 89 -6.39 2.47 24.90
N VAL A 90 -7.35 3.15 25.51
CA VAL A 90 -7.31 4.61 25.64
C VAL A 90 -6.62 4.93 26.97
N THR A 91 -5.34 5.30 26.92
CA THR A 91 -4.67 5.97 28.03
C THR A 91 -5.17 7.42 28.11
N GLY A 92 -6.36 7.62 28.66
CA GLY A 92 -6.85 8.95 29.00
C GLY A 92 -6.24 9.40 30.31
N ILE A 93 -5.77 10.66 30.38
CA ILE A 93 -5.47 11.34 31.63
C ILE A 93 -6.82 11.57 32.35
N VAL A 94 -7.34 10.54 32.96
CA VAL A 94 -8.44 10.67 33.91
C VAL A 94 -7.87 10.42 35.29
N ALA A 95 -8.30 11.19 36.27
CA ALA A 95 -7.84 11.17 37.65
C ALA A 95 -8.08 9.84 38.41
N SER A 96 -8.35 8.77 37.72
CA SER A 96 -8.37 7.40 38.21
C SER A 96 -7.53 6.53 37.29
N ASN A 97 -6.48 5.94 37.84
CA ASN A 97 -5.54 5.00 37.19
C ASN A 97 -6.21 3.69 36.70
N LYS A 98 -7.34 3.77 36.04
CA LYS A 98 -7.98 2.62 35.41
C LYS A 98 -7.84 2.76 33.91
N GLU A 99 -7.02 1.90 33.31
CA GLU A 99 -7.05 1.62 31.89
C GLU A 99 -8.44 1.08 31.56
N SER A 100 -9.23 1.88 30.87
CA SER A 100 -10.50 1.42 30.34
C SER A 100 -10.28 0.95 28.89
N GLU A 101 -10.36 -0.35 28.68
CA GLU A 101 -10.41 -0.94 27.36
C GLU A 101 -11.81 -0.73 26.79
N TYR A 102 -11.89 0.01 25.68
CA TYR A 102 -13.13 0.11 24.90
C TYR A 102 -13.04 -0.86 23.73
N ALA A 103 -13.93 -1.85 23.70
CA ALA A 103 -14.18 -2.64 22.51
C ALA A 103 -15.08 -1.82 21.57
N SER A 104 -14.53 -1.25 20.52
CA SER A 104 -15.29 -0.62 19.45
C SER A 104 -15.47 -1.59 18.28
N LYS A 105 -16.71 -1.68 17.78
CA LYS A 105 -17.00 -2.42 16.54
C LYS A 105 -16.83 -1.46 15.36
N GLU A 106 -15.83 -1.73 14.53
CA GLU A 106 -15.58 -0.97 13.33
C GLU A 106 -15.89 -1.80 12.08
N ARG A 107 -16.48 -1.15 11.09
CA ARG A 107 -16.64 -1.73 9.76
C ARG A 107 -15.29 -1.85 9.08
N VAL A 108 -15.08 -2.94 8.36
CA VAL A 108 -13.83 -3.14 7.63
C VAL A 108 -13.87 -2.38 6.33
N VAL A 109 -12.96 -1.41 6.18
CA VAL A 109 -12.80 -0.64 4.95
C VAL A 109 -12.24 -1.54 3.86
N ASP A 110 -12.82 -1.45 2.66
CA ASP A 110 -12.40 -2.22 1.50
C ASP A 110 -11.21 -1.52 0.81
N ASP A 111 -10.02 -1.81 1.31
CA ASP A 111 -8.77 -1.15 0.92
C ASP A 111 -7.61 -2.17 0.86
N ASP A 112 -7.05 -2.34 -0.32
CA ASP A 112 -5.94 -3.27 -0.58
C ASP A 112 -4.56 -2.67 -0.28
N THR A 113 -4.47 -1.37 -0.07
CA THR A 113 -3.18 -0.66 0.01
C THR A 113 -2.27 -1.19 1.12
N ARG A 114 -2.84 -1.56 2.25
CA ARG A 114 -2.09 -2.11 3.39
C ARG A 114 -1.53 -3.50 3.09
N GLU A 115 -2.34 -4.38 2.50
CA GLU A 115 -1.91 -5.72 2.12
C GLU A 115 -0.78 -5.67 1.08
N ILE A 116 -0.90 -4.77 0.11
CA ILE A 116 0.13 -4.53 -0.90
C ILE A 116 1.42 -4.03 -0.26
N ALA A 117 1.32 -3.10 0.68
CA ALA A 117 2.48 -2.57 1.41
C ALA A 117 3.18 -3.66 2.23
N ASP A 118 2.42 -4.48 2.95
CA ASP A 118 2.95 -5.59 3.74
C ASP A 118 3.61 -6.64 2.84
N ALA A 119 2.99 -7.01 1.73
CA ALA A 119 3.54 -7.93 0.75
C ALA A 119 4.85 -7.40 0.12
N PHE A 120 4.91 -6.10 -0.17
CA PHE A 120 6.12 -5.45 -0.68
C PHE A 120 7.26 -5.50 0.35
N LEU A 121 6.96 -5.22 1.62
CA LEU A 121 7.96 -5.25 2.69
C LEU A 121 8.51 -6.67 2.91
N ASP A 122 7.64 -7.67 2.86
CA ASP A 122 8.05 -9.07 2.98
C ASP A 122 8.92 -9.50 1.78
N TRP A 123 8.51 -9.16 0.57
CA TRP A 123 9.28 -9.43 -0.63
C TRP A 123 10.66 -8.74 -0.59
N ARG A 124 10.72 -7.51 -0.09
CA ARG A 124 11.96 -6.75 0.02
C ARG A 124 12.96 -7.36 0.99
N ARG A 125 12.49 -8.04 2.04
CA ARG A 125 13.38 -8.70 3.01
C ARG A 125 14.21 -9.82 2.39
N ASP A 126 13.67 -10.46 1.35
CA ASP A 126 14.31 -11.59 0.66
C ASP A 126 15.30 -11.15 -0.45
N LEU A 127 15.50 -9.86 -0.60
CA LEU A 127 16.44 -9.30 -1.57
C LEU A 127 17.86 -9.31 -1.07
#